data_edf80a160a027dba458f888780e6e8e4
#
_entry.id   edf80a160a027dba458f888780e6e8e4
#
_cell.length_a   1.000
_cell.length_b   1.000
_cell.length_c   1.000
_cell.angle_alpha   90.00
_cell.angle_beta   90.00
_cell.angle_gamma   90.00
#
_symmetry.space_group_name_H-M   'P 1'
#
loop_
_entity.id
_entity.type
_entity.pdbx_description
1 polymer ?
#
loop_
_entity_poly.entity_id
_entity_poly.type
_entity_poly.pdbx_seq_one_letter_code
_entity_poly.pdbx_strand_id
1 'polypeptide(L)' 'MFEIKKGAKGCENKTVRLPLEMIERVQELATKNDLSFNAVIQQCVQYALDNMKEE' A
#
# COMPACT_ATOMS: atom_id res chain seq x y z
N MET A 1 6.81 11.44 -6.88
CA MET A 1 7.96 10.74 -6.45
C MET A 1 7.87 10.31 -5.00
N PHE A 2 8.31 9.14 -4.74
CA PHE A 2 8.24 8.60 -3.41
C PHE A 2 9.40 9.08 -2.57
N GLU A 3 9.09 9.57 -1.39
CA GLU A 3 10.11 10.10 -0.53
C GLU A 3 10.04 9.45 0.82
N ILE A 4 11.15 9.13 1.37
CA ILE A 4 11.21 8.56 2.69
C ILE A 4 11.68 9.62 3.65
N LYS A 5 10.87 9.90 4.64
CA LYS A 5 11.23 10.89 5.63
C LYS A 5 11.76 10.19 6.85
N LYS A 6 12.95 10.48 7.18
CA LYS A 6 13.57 9.87 8.31
C LYS A 6 12.98 10.39 9.58
N GLY A 7 12.69 9.49 10.47
CA GLY A 7 12.17 9.88 11.76
C GLY A 7 10.73 10.28 11.74
N ALA A 8 10.11 10.23 10.59
CA ALA A 8 8.69 10.57 10.51
C ALA A 8 7.90 9.46 11.14
N LYS A 9 6.98 9.86 11.98
CA LYS A 9 6.16 8.88 12.63
C LYS A 9 4.76 8.87 12.13
N GLY A 10 4.39 9.76 11.33
CA GLY A 10 3.03 9.81 10.87
C GLY A 10 2.90 9.27 9.49
N CYS A 11 1.75 9.50 8.93
CA CYS A 11 1.46 9.12 7.57
C CYS A 11 1.39 10.37 6.74
N GLU A 12 1.69 10.19 5.49
CA GLU A 12 1.62 11.30 4.56
C GLU A 12 0.71 10.90 3.44
N ASN A 13 -0.09 11.82 2.97
CA ASN A 13 -1.00 11.54 1.88
C ASN A 13 -0.27 11.58 0.56
N LYS A 14 -0.39 10.53 -0.19
CA LYS A 14 0.16 10.48 -1.53
C LYS A 14 -0.90 9.94 -2.46
N THR A 15 -0.99 10.52 -3.61
CA THR A 15 -1.98 10.07 -4.58
C THR A 15 -1.34 9.06 -5.51
N VAL A 16 -1.99 7.92 -5.60
CA VAL A 16 -1.51 6.84 -6.45
C VAL A 16 -2.63 6.41 -7.35
N ARG A 17 -2.31 6.22 -8.62
CA ARG A 17 -3.30 5.76 -9.57
C ARG A 17 -3.19 4.28 -9.74
N LEU A 18 -4.31 3.60 -9.62
CA LEU A 18 -4.34 2.16 -9.77
C LEU A 18 -5.39 1.78 -10.80
N PRO A 19 -5.14 0.72 -11.55
CA PRO A 19 -6.17 0.21 -12.44
C PRO A 19 -7.38 -0.22 -11.63
N LEU A 20 -8.54 -0.12 -12.23
CA LEU A 20 -9.77 -0.52 -11.56
C LEU A 20 -9.71 -1.95 -11.06
N GLU A 21 -9.14 -2.81 -11.86
CA GLU A 21 -8.99 -4.21 -11.49
C GLU A 21 -8.27 -4.37 -10.17
N MET A 22 -7.21 -3.63 -10.01
CA MET A 22 -6.44 -3.70 -8.78
C MET A 22 -7.21 -3.18 -7.60
N ILE A 23 -7.91 -2.08 -7.83
CA ILE A 23 -8.71 -1.49 -6.75
C ILE A 23 -9.74 -2.48 -6.28
N GLU A 24 -10.39 -3.16 -7.20
CA GLU A 24 -11.41 -4.13 -6.85
C GLU A 24 -10.83 -5.28 -6.06
N ARG A 25 -9.67 -5.75 -6.46
CA ARG A 25 -9.07 -6.87 -5.76
C ARG A 25 -8.64 -6.49 -4.36
N VAL A 26 -8.09 -5.30 -4.21
CA VAL A 26 -7.71 -4.85 -2.90
C VAL A 26 -8.93 -4.66 -2.03
N GLN A 27 -9.99 -4.12 -2.61
CA GLN A 27 -11.22 -3.92 -1.87
C GLN A 27 -11.78 -5.25 -1.39
N GLU A 28 -11.72 -6.25 -2.24
CA GLU A 28 -12.17 -7.58 -1.88
C GLU A 28 -11.40 -8.13 -0.71
N LEU A 29 -10.09 -8.01 -0.78
CA LEU A 29 -9.24 -8.49 0.30
C LEU A 29 -9.52 -7.76 1.60
N ALA A 30 -9.73 -6.48 1.50
CA ALA A 30 -10.01 -5.69 2.69
C ALA A 30 -11.30 -6.16 3.35
N THR A 31 -12.32 -6.34 2.55
CA THR A 31 -13.60 -6.79 3.08
C THR A 31 -13.50 -8.18 3.69
N LYS A 32 -12.79 -9.05 3.00
CA LYS A 32 -12.66 -10.41 3.44
C LYS A 32 -11.94 -10.53 4.76
N ASN A 33 -10.98 -9.67 4.96
CA ASN A 33 -10.16 -9.73 6.17
C ASN A 33 -10.53 -8.68 7.19
N ASP A 34 -11.62 -8.00 6.94
CA ASP A 34 -12.10 -7.00 7.89
C ASP A 34 -11.06 -5.91 8.11
N LEU A 35 -10.43 -5.50 7.05
CA LEU A 35 -9.42 -4.45 7.09
C LEU A 35 -9.88 -3.28 6.27
N SER A 36 -9.26 -2.14 6.50
CA SER A 36 -9.55 -1.00 5.66
C SER A 36 -8.75 -1.13 4.36
N PHE A 37 -9.21 -0.40 3.36
CA PHE A 37 -8.51 -0.38 2.08
C PHE A 37 -7.07 0.05 2.27
N ASN A 38 -6.87 1.10 3.06
CA ASN A 38 -5.52 1.60 3.31
C ASN A 38 -4.64 0.58 3.99
N ALA A 39 -5.21 -0.17 4.91
CA ALA A 39 -4.44 -1.18 5.62
C ALA A 39 -3.92 -2.24 4.66
N VAL A 40 -4.78 -2.65 3.73
CA VAL A 40 -4.36 -3.65 2.77
C VAL A 40 -3.28 -3.09 1.85
N ILE A 41 -3.46 -1.85 1.42
CA ILE A 41 -2.48 -1.21 0.56
C ILE A 41 -1.13 -1.16 1.25
N GLN A 42 -1.13 -0.77 2.51
CA GLN A 42 0.11 -0.68 3.26
C GLN A 42 0.81 -2.02 3.36
N GLN A 43 0.04 -3.05 3.62
CA GLN A 43 0.63 -4.38 3.72
C GLN A 43 1.18 -4.85 2.38
N CYS A 44 0.47 -4.57 1.32
CA CYS A 44 0.93 -4.95 -0.01
C CYS A 44 2.22 -4.24 -0.37
N VAL A 45 2.28 -2.95 -0.06
CA VAL A 45 3.48 -2.19 -0.36
C VAL A 45 4.65 -2.69 0.47
N GLN A 46 4.38 -2.95 1.74
CA GLN A 46 5.43 -3.46 2.62
C GLN A 46 5.96 -4.79 2.12
N TYR A 47 5.05 -5.65 1.72
CA TYR A 47 5.44 -6.95 1.21
C TYR A 47 6.30 -6.81 -0.04
N ALA A 48 5.89 -5.95 -0.94
CA ALA A 48 6.63 -5.74 -2.17
C ALA A 48 8.01 -5.19 -1.89
N LEU A 49 8.09 -4.24 -0.99
CA LEU A 49 9.39 -3.66 -0.65
C LEU A 49 10.31 -4.69 -0.02
N ASP A 50 9.76 -5.53 0.83
CA ASP A 50 10.55 -6.55 1.49
C ASP A 50 11.07 -7.58 0.52
N ASN A 51 10.35 -7.77 -0.57
CA ASN A 51 10.72 -8.80 -1.53
C ASN A 51 11.39 -8.28 -2.78
N MET A 52 11.63 -7.00 -2.82
CA MET A 52 12.32 -6.44 -3.97
C MET A 52 13.79 -6.68 -3.84
N LYS A 53 14.36 -7.07 -4.96
CA LYS A 53 15.80 -7.22 -4.98
C LYS A 53 16.38 -5.98 -5.57
N GLU A 54 17.35 -5.44 -4.89
CA GLU A 54 18.01 -4.27 -5.39
C GLU A 54 19.31 -4.61 -5.95
N GLU A 55 19.59 -4.10 -7.10
CA GLU A 55 20.82 -4.44 -7.77
C GLU A 55 21.85 -3.38 -7.61
#